data_32f222179f3b41868f976299a26c0813
#
_entry.id   32f222179f3b41868f976299a26c0813
#
_cell.length_a   1.000
_cell.length_b   1.000
_cell.length_c   1.000
_cell.angle_alpha   90.00
_cell.angle_beta   90.00
_cell.angle_gamma   90.00
#
_symmetry.space_group_name_H-M   'P 1'
#
loop_
_entity.id
_entity.type
_entity.pdbx_description
1 polymer ?
#
loop_
_entity_poly.entity_id
_entity_poly.type
_entity_poly.pdbx_seq_one_letter_code
_entity_poly.pdbx_strand_id
1 'polypeptide(L)'
;VYKRQGQATYEKKYNGGMGSNGLTSARHDVFAKYLAENYPESYDHAVPEELVYSGKYKLTDEVEGAPVNAGELVLSPTRTYAPVIKKLLDELRPEIHGMVHCTGGAQTKVLHFVNENCKVVKDNMFPVPPLFKAIHDCSGTDWKEMYQVFNMGHRMEIYVRPEVAEKVIAISKSFNIDAQVVGHIEEGKRSLTIKSEFGTFEY
;
A
#
# COMPACT_ATOMS: atom_id res chain seq x y z
N VAL A 1 -10.54 7.58 -7.54
CA VAL A 1 -9.22 8.20 -7.57
C VAL A 1 -8.41 7.74 -6.38
N TYR A 2 -7.21 7.26 -6.61
CA TYR A 2 -6.34 6.73 -5.58
C TYR A 2 -5.06 7.53 -5.45
N LYS A 3 -4.50 7.53 -4.26
CA LYS A 3 -3.24 8.19 -4.00
C LYS A 3 -2.15 7.16 -3.78
N ARG A 4 -1.12 7.23 -4.62
CA ARG A 4 0.11 6.52 -4.34
C ARG A 4 0.69 7.05 -3.05
N GLN A 5 1.21 6.17 -2.23
CA GLN A 5 2.09 6.56 -1.15
C GLN A 5 3.44 6.95 -1.75
N GLY A 6 3.42 8.09 -2.39
CA GLY A 6 4.61 8.78 -2.80
C GLY A 6 5.17 9.58 -1.65
N GLN A 7 6.16 10.35 -1.96
CA GLN A 7 6.77 11.30 -1.05
C GLN A 7 5.73 12.32 -0.60
N ALA A 8 5.55 12.46 0.70
CA ALA A 8 4.82 13.62 1.21
C ALA A 8 5.60 14.88 0.86
N THR A 9 4.89 15.94 0.55
CA THR A 9 5.39 17.20 0.01
C THR A 9 6.56 17.83 0.74
N TYR A 10 6.57 17.69 2.05
CA TYR A 10 7.54 18.30 2.95
C TYR A 10 8.75 17.41 3.26
N GLU A 11 8.77 16.20 2.73
CA GLU A 11 9.86 15.29 2.95
C GLU A 11 10.50 14.87 1.61
N LYS A 12 11.80 15.12 1.51
CA LYS A 12 12.59 14.78 0.32
C LYS A 12 13.09 13.35 0.30
N LYS A 13 13.00 12.62 1.43
CA LYS A 13 13.47 11.24 1.51
C LYS A 13 12.51 10.28 0.82
N TYR A 14 13.08 9.31 0.14
CA TYR A 14 12.34 8.21 -0.44
C TYR A 14 11.54 7.47 0.63
N ASN A 15 10.34 7.01 0.29
CA ASN A 15 9.49 6.21 1.15
C ASN A 15 9.05 4.96 0.41
N GLY A 16 9.39 3.79 0.96
CA GLY A 16 9.06 2.48 0.36
C GLY A 16 7.58 2.12 0.37
N GLY A 17 6.76 2.88 1.07
CA GLY A 17 5.32 2.67 1.07
C GLY A 17 4.78 1.76 2.16
N MET A 18 5.62 1.24 3.06
CA MET A 18 5.22 0.19 4.00
C MET A 18 4.07 0.60 4.93
N GLY A 19 4.22 1.63 5.70
CA GLY A 19 3.29 1.93 6.80
C GLY A 19 3.39 0.94 7.96
N SER A 20 2.51 1.08 8.95
CA SER A 20 2.55 0.21 10.14
C SER A 20 1.89 -1.16 9.93
N ASN A 21 0.86 -1.24 9.09
CA ASN A 21 0.20 -2.52 8.80
C ASN A 21 1.10 -3.41 7.96
N GLY A 22 1.27 -4.66 8.38
CA GLY A 22 2.16 -5.63 7.73
C GLY A 22 3.64 -5.44 8.04
N LEU A 23 4.05 -4.43 8.83
CA LEU A 23 5.46 -4.14 9.10
C LEU A 23 6.17 -5.31 9.81
N THR A 24 5.52 -5.96 10.76
CA THR A 24 6.11 -7.12 11.48
C THR A 24 6.40 -8.25 10.49
N SER A 25 5.42 -8.64 9.67
CA SER A 25 5.61 -9.64 8.61
C SER A 25 6.74 -9.23 7.66
N ALA A 26 6.67 -8.02 7.10
CA ALA A 26 7.69 -7.53 6.18
C ALA A 26 9.11 -7.57 6.75
N ARG A 27 9.29 -7.26 8.03
CA ARG A 27 10.60 -7.36 8.70
C ARG A 27 11.11 -8.79 8.72
N HIS A 28 10.26 -9.73 9.10
CA HIS A 28 10.63 -11.14 9.17
C HIS A 28 10.83 -11.75 7.78
N ASP A 29 10.04 -11.34 6.80
CA ASP A 29 10.11 -11.84 5.43
C ASP A 29 11.33 -11.30 4.66
N VAL A 30 11.74 -10.05 4.90
CA VAL A 30 12.81 -9.40 4.13
C VAL A 30 14.19 -9.64 4.73
N PHE A 31 14.32 -9.55 6.06
CA PHE A 31 15.63 -9.59 6.71
C PHE A 31 16.12 -10.99 7.03
N ALA A 32 17.46 -11.16 6.96
CA ALA A 32 18.14 -12.42 7.21
C ALA A 32 18.31 -12.73 8.71
N LYS A 33 18.48 -13.99 9.02
CA LYS A 33 18.57 -14.60 10.35
C LYS A 33 19.58 -13.93 11.30
N TYR A 34 20.64 -13.32 10.77
CA TYR A 34 21.65 -12.63 11.57
C TYR A 34 21.07 -11.55 12.51
N LEU A 35 19.89 -10.99 12.18
CA LEU A 35 19.23 -10.03 13.06
C LEU A 35 18.73 -10.68 14.34
N ALA A 36 18.19 -11.90 14.27
CA ALA A 36 17.79 -12.64 15.46
C ALA A 36 19.00 -12.97 16.37
N GLU A 37 20.13 -13.33 15.74
CA GLU A 37 21.36 -13.69 16.45
C GLU A 37 22.00 -12.49 17.16
N ASN A 38 22.02 -11.33 16.51
CA ASN A 38 22.67 -10.14 17.05
C ASN A 38 21.74 -9.25 17.90
N TYR A 39 20.42 -9.34 17.70
CA TYR A 39 19.41 -8.48 18.32
C TYR A 39 18.18 -9.28 18.75
N PRO A 40 18.33 -10.19 19.74
CA PRO A 40 17.24 -11.07 20.19
C PRO A 40 16.04 -10.30 20.76
N GLU A 41 16.24 -9.05 21.20
CA GLU A 41 15.20 -8.15 21.68
C GLU A 41 14.33 -7.56 20.55
N SER A 42 14.71 -7.78 19.29
CA SER A 42 14.03 -7.16 18.14
C SER A 42 12.79 -7.92 17.66
N TYR A 43 12.48 -9.08 18.22
CA TYR A 43 11.33 -9.89 17.85
C TYR A 43 10.69 -10.57 19.06
N ASP A 44 9.45 -11.03 18.90
CA ASP A 44 8.74 -11.78 19.94
C ASP A 44 9.18 -13.26 19.89
N HIS A 45 9.67 -13.78 21.00
CA HIS A 45 10.11 -15.17 21.14
C HIS A 45 8.95 -16.20 21.03
N ALA A 46 7.70 -15.76 21.01
CA ALA A 46 6.56 -16.61 20.71
C ALA A 46 6.40 -16.90 19.20
N VAL A 47 7.10 -16.15 18.32
CA VAL A 47 7.12 -16.42 16.90
C VAL A 47 7.91 -17.69 16.62
N PRO A 48 7.38 -18.65 15.84
CA PRO A 48 8.11 -19.85 15.44
C PRO A 48 9.48 -19.51 14.82
N GLU A 49 10.51 -20.23 15.21
CA GLU A 49 11.90 -19.90 14.84
C GLU A 49 12.13 -19.83 13.33
N GLU A 50 11.46 -20.69 12.57
CA GLU A 50 11.52 -20.73 11.11
C GLU A 50 10.96 -19.47 10.42
N LEU A 51 10.08 -18.72 11.13
CA LEU A 51 9.47 -17.48 10.63
C LEU A 51 10.21 -16.23 11.09
N VAL A 52 11.19 -16.36 11.99
CA VAL A 52 11.96 -15.22 12.49
C VAL A 52 13.07 -14.85 11.52
N TYR A 53 12.96 -13.68 10.87
CA TYR A 53 13.96 -13.15 9.92
C TYR A 53 14.39 -14.20 8.90
N SER A 54 13.40 -14.77 8.20
CA SER A 54 13.58 -15.82 7.21
C SER A 54 14.04 -15.32 5.83
N GLY A 55 14.13 -13.99 5.65
CA GLY A 55 14.54 -13.36 4.41
C GLY A 55 16.03 -13.42 4.12
N LYS A 56 16.47 -12.69 3.10
CA LYS A 56 17.83 -12.75 2.58
C LYS A 56 18.65 -11.49 2.77
N TYR A 57 18.01 -10.33 3.07
CA TYR A 57 18.68 -9.04 3.10
C TYR A 57 19.27 -8.72 4.48
N LYS A 58 20.45 -8.12 4.47
CA LYS A 58 20.96 -7.34 5.59
C LYS A 58 20.38 -5.94 5.54
N LEU A 59 20.41 -5.21 6.66
CA LEU A 59 19.88 -3.84 6.74
C LEU A 59 20.50 -2.89 5.72
N THR A 60 21.78 -3.10 5.40
CA THR A 60 22.57 -2.23 4.50
C THR A 60 22.59 -2.70 3.05
N ASP A 61 21.97 -3.83 2.74
CA ASP A 61 21.98 -4.38 1.38
C ASP A 61 21.13 -3.52 0.43
N GLU A 62 21.59 -3.42 -0.81
CA GLU A 62 20.82 -2.79 -1.88
C GLU A 62 19.64 -3.68 -2.27
N VAL A 63 18.51 -3.04 -2.58
CA VAL A 63 17.30 -3.71 -3.09
C VAL A 63 17.06 -3.24 -4.50
N GLU A 64 16.85 -4.16 -5.41
CA GLU A 64 16.63 -3.89 -6.83
C GLU A 64 15.50 -2.86 -7.04
N GLY A 65 15.80 -1.82 -7.80
CA GLY A 65 14.85 -0.74 -8.11
C GLY A 65 14.57 0.23 -6.96
N ALA A 66 15.20 0.07 -5.79
CA ALA A 66 15.08 1.00 -4.67
C ALA A 66 16.30 1.95 -4.61
N PRO A 67 16.09 3.26 -4.36
CA PRO A 67 17.19 4.22 -4.22
C PRO A 67 17.78 4.26 -2.80
N VAL A 68 17.38 3.35 -1.93
CA VAL A 68 17.77 3.25 -0.52
C VAL A 68 18.04 1.78 -0.16
N ASN A 69 18.78 1.53 0.94
CA ASN A 69 19.03 0.17 1.40
C ASN A 69 17.79 -0.52 2.00
N ALA A 70 17.87 -1.82 2.22
CA ALA A 70 16.77 -2.62 2.72
C ALA A 70 16.22 -2.14 4.08
N GLY A 71 17.08 -1.69 4.97
CA GLY A 71 16.68 -1.14 6.26
C GLY A 71 15.85 0.13 6.13
N GLU A 72 16.32 1.10 5.38
CA GLU A 72 15.58 2.34 5.11
C GLU A 72 14.27 2.07 4.34
N LEU A 73 14.28 1.10 3.42
CA LEU A 73 13.13 0.73 2.61
C LEU A 73 12.00 0.16 3.48
N VAL A 74 12.30 -0.83 4.33
CA VAL A 74 11.33 -1.48 5.22
C VAL A 74 10.86 -0.55 6.33
N LEU A 75 11.76 0.24 6.91
CA LEU A 75 11.47 1.14 8.02
C LEU A 75 10.95 2.51 7.58
N SER A 76 10.58 2.66 6.33
CA SER A 76 9.97 3.89 5.83
C SER A 76 8.76 4.30 6.68
N PRO A 77 8.74 5.53 7.21
CA PRO A 77 7.69 5.94 8.14
C PRO A 77 6.32 6.08 7.47
N THR A 78 5.28 5.83 8.24
CA THR A 78 3.92 6.16 7.83
C THR A 78 3.78 7.68 7.71
N ARG A 79 3.33 8.15 6.55
CA ARG A 79 3.10 9.57 6.29
C ARG A 79 1.63 9.92 6.35
N THR A 80 1.33 11.05 6.95
CA THR A 80 -0.04 11.54 7.04
C THR A 80 -0.53 12.16 5.74
N TYR A 81 -1.80 11.94 5.40
CA TYR A 81 -2.50 12.62 4.32
C TYR A 81 -3.38 13.78 4.84
N ALA A 82 -3.29 14.11 6.12
CA ALA A 82 -4.19 15.09 6.75
C ALA A 82 -4.30 16.43 5.98
N PRO A 83 -3.22 17.07 5.53
CA PRO A 83 -3.32 18.33 4.78
C PRO A 83 -4.08 18.17 3.44
N VAL A 84 -3.82 17.09 2.72
CA VAL A 84 -4.49 16.80 1.44
C VAL A 84 -5.97 16.50 1.66
N ILE A 85 -6.29 15.67 2.67
CA ILE A 85 -7.66 15.32 3.01
C ILE A 85 -8.43 16.56 3.47
N LYS A 86 -7.81 17.40 4.30
CA LYS A 86 -8.43 18.67 4.69
C LYS A 86 -8.82 19.50 3.47
N LYS A 87 -7.89 19.73 2.55
CA LYS A 87 -8.18 20.53 1.34
C LYS A 87 -9.26 19.88 0.47
N LEU A 88 -9.24 18.55 0.31
CA LEU A 88 -10.30 17.83 -0.41
C LEU A 88 -11.67 18.02 0.22
N LEU A 89 -11.75 17.93 1.54
CA LEU A 89 -13.02 18.11 2.27
C LEU A 89 -13.48 19.57 2.27
N ASP A 90 -12.57 20.53 2.34
CA ASP A 90 -12.92 21.97 2.27
C ASP A 90 -13.51 22.32 0.89
N GLU A 91 -13.00 21.73 -0.20
CA GLU A 91 -13.38 22.11 -1.56
C GLU A 91 -14.42 21.18 -2.23
N LEU A 92 -14.39 19.88 -1.89
CA LEU A 92 -15.12 18.84 -2.65
C LEU A 92 -15.99 17.92 -1.77
N ARG A 93 -16.23 18.25 -0.51
CA ARG A 93 -16.96 17.37 0.41
C ARG A 93 -18.29 16.85 -0.13
N PRO A 94 -19.16 17.68 -0.77
CA PRO A 94 -20.44 17.21 -1.32
C PRO A 94 -20.28 16.19 -2.46
N GLU A 95 -19.13 16.16 -3.12
CA GLU A 95 -18.84 15.32 -4.27
C GLU A 95 -18.16 14.00 -3.90
N ILE A 96 -17.77 13.84 -2.62
CA ILE A 96 -17.08 12.65 -2.14
C ILE A 96 -18.10 11.65 -1.60
N HIS A 97 -18.24 10.51 -2.29
CA HIS A 97 -19.14 9.44 -1.91
C HIS A 97 -18.54 8.47 -0.89
N GLY A 98 -17.23 8.39 -0.82
CA GLY A 98 -16.53 7.55 0.14
C GLY A 98 -15.03 7.76 0.13
N MET A 99 -14.40 7.38 1.23
CA MET A 99 -12.95 7.40 1.40
C MET A 99 -12.53 6.13 2.13
N VAL A 100 -11.53 5.43 1.61
CA VAL A 100 -11.01 4.21 2.22
C VAL A 100 -9.52 4.34 2.42
N HIS A 101 -9.07 4.20 3.66
CA HIS A 101 -7.65 4.11 3.99
C HIS A 101 -7.24 2.64 3.92
N CYS A 102 -6.41 2.28 2.94
CA CYS A 102 -5.98 0.91 2.65
C CYS A 102 -4.94 0.40 3.65
N THR A 103 -5.36 0.29 4.92
CA THR A 103 -4.61 -0.33 6.02
C THR A 103 -5.47 -1.44 6.59
N GLY A 104 -4.89 -2.51 7.13
CA GLY A 104 -5.63 -3.67 7.61
C GLY A 104 -6.69 -4.17 6.59
N GLY A 105 -6.37 -5.22 5.86
CA GLY A 105 -7.14 -5.67 4.70
C GLY A 105 -6.77 -4.96 3.39
N ALA A 106 -5.81 -4.05 3.43
CA ALA A 106 -5.14 -3.43 2.26
C ALA A 106 -6.09 -3.08 1.11
N GLN A 107 -5.93 -3.70 -0.05
CA GLN A 107 -6.73 -3.42 -1.24
C GLN A 107 -8.15 -4.01 -1.16
N THR A 108 -8.36 -5.04 -0.31
CA THR A 108 -9.68 -5.65 -0.13
C THR A 108 -10.55 -4.93 0.91
N LYS A 109 -9.96 -3.97 1.63
CA LYS A 109 -10.67 -3.24 2.69
C LYS A 109 -11.95 -2.55 2.21
N VAL A 110 -12.00 -2.13 0.96
CA VAL A 110 -13.18 -1.50 0.36
C VAL A 110 -14.44 -2.37 0.47
N LEU A 111 -14.30 -3.70 0.44
CA LEU A 111 -15.42 -4.64 0.55
C LEU A 111 -16.20 -4.52 1.87
N HIS A 112 -15.61 -3.93 2.92
CA HIS A 112 -16.30 -3.67 4.18
C HIS A 112 -17.24 -2.45 4.12
N PHE A 113 -17.11 -1.62 3.10
CA PHE A 113 -17.80 -0.31 3.01
C PHE A 113 -18.73 -0.18 1.82
N VAL A 114 -18.58 -1.04 0.81
CA VAL A 114 -19.48 -1.02 -0.37
C VAL A 114 -20.74 -1.85 -0.13
N ASN A 115 -21.81 -1.46 -0.79
CA ASN A 115 -23.09 -2.14 -0.72
C ASN A 115 -23.06 -3.50 -1.42
N GLU A 116 -24.05 -4.36 -1.12
CA GLU A 116 -24.19 -5.71 -1.69
C GLU A 116 -24.31 -5.72 -3.23
N ASN A 117 -24.76 -4.62 -3.82
CA ASN A 117 -24.97 -4.46 -5.25
C ASN A 117 -23.83 -3.69 -5.94
N CYS A 118 -22.67 -3.58 -5.31
CA CYS A 118 -21.50 -2.86 -5.83
C CYS A 118 -20.35 -3.80 -6.11
N LYS A 119 -19.94 -3.89 -7.37
CA LYS A 119 -18.69 -4.53 -7.79
C LYS A 119 -17.62 -3.48 -7.97
N VAL A 120 -16.49 -3.65 -7.29
CA VAL A 120 -15.32 -2.76 -7.42
C VAL A 120 -14.34 -3.36 -8.42
N VAL A 121 -13.92 -2.57 -9.40
CA VAL A 121 -12.91 -2.97 -10.39
C VAL A 121 -11.72 -2.03 -10.28
N LYS A 122 -10.53 -2.58 -10.01
CA LYS A 122 -9.25 -1.87 -9.96
C LYS A 122 -8.39 -2.38 -11.12
N ASP A 123 -8.38 -1.68 -12.23
CA ASP A 123 -7.78 -2.12 -13.49
C ASP A 123 -6.69 -1.18 -14.03
N ASN A 124 -6.38 -0.12 -13.31
CA ASN A 124 -5.31 0.81 -13.63
C ASN A 124 -4.46 1.09 -12.39
N MET A 125 -3.90 0.01 -11.81
CA MET A 125 -3.10 0.09 -10.60
C MET A 125 -1.77 0.82 -10.84
N PHE A 126 -1.22 1.47 -9.80
CA PHE A 126 0.15 1.97 -9.86
C PHE A 126 1.14 0.80 -9.96
N PRO A 127 2.34 1.02 -10.54
CA PRO A 127 3.42 0.04 -10.45
C PRO A 127 3.71 -0.33 -9.01
N VAL A 128 3.95 -1.62 -8.76
CA VAL A 128 4.24 -2.12 -7.40
C VAL A 128 5.61 -1.61 -6.94
N PRO A 129 5.69 -0.95 -5.77
CA PRO A 129 6.96 -0.46 -5.24
C PRO A 129 7.96 -1.59 -4.97
N PRO A 130 9.28 -1.32 -5.06
CA PRO A 130 10.34 -2.31 -4.85
C PRO A 130 10.24 -3.08 -3.55
N LEU A 131 9.80 -2.43 -2.48
CA LEU A 131 9.59 -3.08 -1.18
C LEU A 131 8.66 -4.30 -1.26
N PHE A 132 7.52 -4.16 -1.93
CA PHE A 132 6.54 -5.25 -1.99
C PHE A 132 7.00 -6.37 -2.91
N LYS A 133 7.79 -6.07 -3.94
CA LYS A 133 8.48 -7.10 -4.75
C LYS A 133 9.49 -7.87 -3.89
N ALA A 134 10.30 -7.17 -3.10
CA ALA A 134 11.25 -7.80 -2.20
C ALA A 134 10.56 -8.69 -1.14
N ILE A 135 9.42 -8.26 -0.59
CA ILE A 135 8.63 -9.08 0.34
C ILE A 135 8.14 -10.35 -0.36
N HIS A 136 7.52 -10.22 -1.53
CA HIS A 136 7.06 -11.36 -2.32
C HIS A 136 8.19 -12.35 -2.63
N ASP A 137 9.34 -11.85 -3.11
CA ASP A 137 10.49 -12.67 -3.51
C ASP A 137 11.14 -13.41 -2.33
N CYS A 138 11.07 -12.85 -1.13
CA CYS A 138 11.63 -13.46 0.07
C CYS A 138 10.65 -14.42 0.74
N SER A 139 9.37 -14.06 0.83
CA SER A 139 8.36 -14.86 1.54
C SER A 139 7.74 -15.95 0.67
N GLY A 140 7.75 -15.79 -0.66
CA GLY A 140 7.00 -16.66 -1.56
C GLY A 140 5.48 -16.49 -1.49
N THR A 141 5.00 -15.47 -0.80
CA THR A 141 3.56 -15.16 -0.68
C THR A 141 2.99 -14.85 -2.06
N ASP A 142 1.89 -15.48 -2.44
CA ASP A 142 1.28 -15.25 -3.75
C ASP A 142 0.74 -13.81 -3.90
N TRP A 143 0.65 -13.34 -5.16
CA TRP A 143 0.25 -11.96 -5.44
C TRP A 143 -1.18 -11.63 -4.99
N LYS A 144 -2.08 -12.60 -4.98
CA LYS A 144 -3.44 -12.40 -4.48
C LYS A 144 -3.42 -12.05 -2.99
N GLU A 145 -2.67 -12.80 -2.21
CA GLU A 145 -2.49 -12.54 -0.78
C GLU A 145 -1.72 -11.24 -0.54
N MET A 146 -0.69 -10.94 -1.34
CA MET A 146 0.05 -9.67 -1.27
C MET A 146 -0.90 -8.46 -1.36
N TYR A 147 -1.87 -8.45 -2.29
CA TYR A 147 -2.87 -7.37 -2.40
C TYR A 147 -3.88 -7.35 -1.24
N GLN A 148 -4.08 -8.45 -0.54
CA GLN A 148 -4.97 -8.53 0.61
C GLN A 148 -4.28 -8.07 1.91
N VAL A 149 -2.97 -8.27 2.03
CA VAL A 149 -2.19 -7.95 3.23
C VAL A 149 -1.55 -6.59 3.14
N PHE A 150 -0.94 -6.26 1.98
CA PHE A 150 -0.14 -5.05 1.79
C PHE A 150 -0.86 -4.03 0.89
N ASN A 151 -0.63 -2.75 1.17
CA ASN A 151 -1.25 -1.66 0.40
C ASN A 151 -0.72 -1.54 -1.04
N MET A 152 0.36 -2.20 -1.39
CA MET A 152 0.95 -2.23 -2.74
C MET A 152 1.22 -0.85 -3.34
N GLY A 153 1.49 0.15 -2.48
CA GLY A 153 1.71 1.54 -2.88
C GLY A 153 0.45 2.40 -2.95
N HIS A 154 -0.73 1.83 -2.69
CA HIS A 154 -2.01 2.54 -2.68
C HIS A 154 -2.53 2.65 -1.25
N ARG A 155 -2.53 3.83 -0.67
CA ARG A 155 -2.95 3.98 0.73
C ARG A 155 -4.31 4.60 0.93
N MET A 156 -4.74 5.44 0.01
CA MET A 156 -5.98 6.19 0.18
C MET A 156 -6.79 6.15 -1.10
N GLU A 157 -8.02 5.71 -0.98
CA GLU A 157 -9.00 5.69 -2.04
C GLU A 157 -10.05 6.76 -1.78
N ILE A 158 -10.45 7.46 -2.84
CA ILE A 158 -11.48 8.49 -2.80
C ILE A 158 -12.46 8.21 -3.93
N TYR A 159 -13.70 7.99 -3.57
CA TYR A 159 -14.77 7.64 -4.49
C TYR A 159 -15.57 8.89 -4.84
N VAL A 160 -15.52 9.24 -6.12
CA VAL A 160 -16.18 10.43 -6.68
C VAL A 160 -16.77 10.09 -8.04
N ARG A 161 -17.64 10.96 -8.55
CA ARG A 161 -18.10 10.87 -9.94
C ARG A 161 -16.95 11.16 -10.92
N PRO A 162 -16.99 10.62 -12.15
CA PRO A 162 -15.92 10.80 -13.14
C PRO A 162 -15.52 12.26 -13.38
N GLU A 163 -16.50 13.17 -13.46
CA GLU A 163 -16.27 14.60 -13.71
C GLU A 163 -15.52 15.34 -12.59
N VAL A 164 -15.46 14.74 -11.40
CA VAL A 164 -14.74 15.31 -10.24
C VAL A 164 -13.34 14.75 -10.10
N ALA A 165 -13.03 13.63 -10.75
CA ALA A 165 -11.77 12.90 -10.59
C ALA A 165 -10.54 13.77 -10.83
N GLU A 166 -10.54 14.58 -11.90
CA GLU A 166 -9.41 15.46 -12.23
C GLU A 166 -9.15 16.54 -11.15
N LYS A 167 -10.21 17.04 -10.51
CA LYS A 167 -10.05 18.00 -9.39
C LYS A 167 -9.36 17.35 -8.20
N VAL A 168 -9.76 16.13 -7.86
CA VAL A 168 -9.13 15.36 -6.78
C VAL A 168 -7.66 15.08 -7.08
N ILE A 169 -7.34 14.71 -8.33
CA ILE A 169 -5.98 14.48 -8.81
C ILE A 169 -5.15 15.77 -8.71
N ALA A 170 -5.68 16.89 -9.18
CA ALA A 170 -5.01 18.19 -9.12
C ALA A 170 -4.70 18.62 -7.69
N ILE A 171 -5.65 18.47 -6.75
CA ILE A 171 -5.42 18.73 -5.33
C ILE A 171 -4.30 17.84 -4.79
N SER A 172 -4.30 16.54 -5.08
CA SER A 172 -3.24 15.63 -4.63
C SER A 172 -1.87 16.04 -5.16
N LYS A 173 -1.79 16.35 -6.47
CA LYS A 173 -0.55 16.80 -7.12
C LYS A 173 -0.04 18.12 -6.57
N SER A 174 -0.91 19.02 -6.12
CA SER A 174 -0.49 20.27 -5.47
C SER A 174 0.27 20.05 -4.16
N PHE A 175 0.21 18.84 -3.62
CA PHE A 175 1.00 18.36 -2.48
C PHE A 175 2.11 17.39 -2.91
N ASN A 176 2.52 17.35 -4.17
CA ASN A 176 3.48 16.40 -4.75
C ASN A 176 3.15 14.92 -4.44
N ILE A 177 1.88 14.58 -4.35
CA ILE A 177 1.42 13.21 -4.14
C ILE A 177 0.75 12.73 -5.41
N ASP A 178 1.30 11.67 -6.00
CA ASP A 178 0.74 11.07 -7.20
C ASP A 178 -0.69 10.58 -6.94
N ALA A 179 -1.55 10.81 -7.89
CA ALA A 179 -2.92 10.34 -7.91
C ALA A 179 -3.35 10.03 -9.34
N GLN A 180 -4.16 9.02 -9.50
CA GLN A 180 -4.76 8.63 -10.78
C GLN A 180 -6.10 7.96 -10.54
N VAL A 181 -6.92 7.85 -11.58
CA VAL A 181 -8.06 6.95 -11.57
C VAL A 181 -7.52 5.53 -11.71
N VAL A 182 -7.75 4.68 -10.71
CA VAL A 182 -7.23 3.30 -10.72
C VAL A 182 -8.32 2.27 -10.92
N GLY A 183 -9.57 2.70 -11.00
CA GLY A 183 -10.69 1.80 -11.20
C GLY A 183 -12.04 2.51 -11.10
N HIS A 184 -13.08 1.71 -11.06
CA HIS A 184 -14.47 2.16 -11.05
C HIS A 184 -15.35 1.19 -10.26
N ILE A 185 -16.60 1.59 -10.04
CA ILE A 185 -17.62 0.74 -9.44
C ILE A 185 -18.66 0.41 -10.52
N GLU A 186 -19.03 -0.85 -10.59
CA GLU A 186 -20.09 -1.39 -11.44
C GLU A 186 -21.26 -1.87 -10.58
N GLU A 187 -22.45 -1.93 -11.16
CA GLU A 187 -23.57 -2.64 -10.57
C GLU A 187 -23.32 -4.16 -10.65
N GLY A 188 -23.53 -4.85 -9.54
CA GLY A 188 -23.29 -6.28 -9.46
C GLY A 188 -23.19 -6.78 -8.02
N LYS A 189 -23.06 -8.08 -7.84
CA LYS A 189 -22.81 -8.66 -6.51
C LYS A 189 -21.51 -8.10 -5.92
N ARG A 190 -21.55 -7.76 -4.62
CA ARG A 190 -20.37 -7.26 -3.90
C ARG A 190 -19.16 -8.15 -4.13
N SER A 191 -18.16 -7.60 -4.77
CA SER A 191 -16.89 -8.24 -5.10
C SER A 191 -15.84 -7.19 -5.44
N LEU A 192 -14.59 -7.61 -5.47
CA LEU A 192 -13.46 -6.80 -5.92
C LEU A 192 -12.68 -7.57 -6.98
N THR A 193 -12.48 -6.96 -8.14
CA THR A 193 -11.57 -7.43 -9.17
C THR A 193 -10.34 -6.52 -9.19
N ILE A 194 -9.14 -7.09 -9.06
CA ILE A 194 -7.87 -6.36 -9.24
C ILE A 194 -7.21 -6.89 -10.50
N LYS A 195 -6.92 -6.02 -11.47
CA LYS A 195 -6.09 -6.32 -12.64
C LYS A 195 -4.75 -5.62 -12.49
N SER A 196 -3.67 -6.37 -12.49
CA SER A 196 -2.31 -5.89 -12.31
C SER A 196 -1.35 -6.54 -13.30
N GLU A 197 -0.09 -6.12 -13.28
CA GLU A 197 0.99 -6.75 -14.04
C GLU A 197 1.21 -8.23 -13.66
N PHE A 198 0.75 -8.65 -12.49
CA PHE A 198 0.92 -10.01 -11.96
C PHE A 198 -0.29 -10.91 -12.15
N GLY A 199 -1.36 -10.40 -12.72
CA GLY A 199 -2.58 -11.17 -13.00
C GLY A 199 -3.86 -10.45 -12.62
N THR A 200 -4.97 -11.22 -12.73
CA THR A 200 -6.30 -10.77 -12.33
C THR A 200 -6.74 -11.56 -11.10
N PHE A 201 -7.14 -10.87 -10.06
CA PHE A 201 -7.52 -11.45 -8.77
C PHE A 201 -8.94 -11.05 -8.40
N GLU A 202 -9.71 -12.04 -7.97
CA GLU A 202 -11.10 -11.87 -7.51
C GLU A 202 -11.18 -12.10 -5.98
N TYR A 203 -11.96 -11.23 -5.30
CA TYR A 203 -12.19 -11.28 -3.85
C TYR A 203 -13.68 -11.12 -3.52
#